data_bad26af6e7011bdfba16437834d0a41f
#
_entry.id   bad26af6e7011bdfba16437834d0a41f
#
_cell.length_a   1.000
_cell.length_b   1.000
_cell.length_c   1.000
_cell.angle_alpha   90.00
_cell.angle_beta   90.00
_cell.angle_gamma   90.00
#
_symmetry.space_group_name_H-M   'P 1'
#
loop_
_entity.id
_entity.type
_entity.pdbx_description
1 polymer ?
#
loop_
_entity_poly.entity_id
_entity_poly.type
_entity_poly.pdbx_seq_one_letter_code
_entity_poly.pdbx_strand_id
1 'polypeptide(L)'
;MSKAASKGFRIEHDSMGELQVPADALWGAQTQRAVQNFPVSGQRMPRGFIRALGLVKGAAAGVNAELGHLPKNVAKAIQTSAAEVAAGNWDAQFPIDVYQTGSGTSSNMNANEVIATLANRAGKAGKTTVHPNDHVNQGQSSNDVIPTALRVSAVLATHEQLLPALVHLRKTLDKKGRSLRKVVKTGRTHLMDAMPLTFEQELGAWSAQLASAQERIEDSLKRVRRLPLGGTAIGTGINADPRFGAQVAKALKQQTGFKFDSAENKFEGLAAQDDAVELSGQLNALAVALIKIANDLRWMSAGPLAGLGEIELPALQPGSSIMPGKVNPVIPEATVMACAQVIGHHTAITVAGQTGNFQLNVTLPLIAVNLLDGIGLLANVSRLLADSAIAGLKVREDRVAEALARNPILVTALNPIIGYEKAAAIAKRAYKEQRPVLDVALEDSGLDEAELRRLLDPTALTAGGIQAGGGGAGG
;
A
#
# COMPACT_ATOMS: atom_id res chain seq x y z
N MET A 1 -8.43 30.03 -32.85
CA MET A 1 -8.53 30.92 -31.69
C MET A 1 -9.91 30.77 -31.09
N SER A 2 -10.05 29.85 -30.12
CA SER A 2 -11.30 29.66 -29.36
C SER A 2 -11.45 30.84 -28.39
N LYS A 3 -12.55 31.57 -28.48
CA LYS A 3 -12.92 32.59 -27.50
C LYS A 3 -13.04 31.90 -26.11
N ALA A 4 -12.08 32.14 -25.23
CA ALA A 4 -12.26 31.88 -23.82
C ALA A 4 -13.45 32.73 -23.36
N ALA A 5 -14.58 32.09 -23.06
CA ALA A 5 -15.70 32.75 -22.43
C ALA A 5 -15.16 33.34 -21.11
N SER A 6 -15.36 34.63 -20.88
CA SER A 6 -15.08 35.27 -19.59
C SER A 6 -15.93 34.55 -18.58
N LYS A 7 -15.26 33.76 -17.68
CA LYS A 7 -15.93 33.07 -16.58
C LYS A 7 -16.56 34.14 -15.69
N GLY A 8 -17.88 34.30 -15.73
CA GLY A 8 -18.62 35.18 -14.85
C GLY A 8 -18.49 34.68 -13.40
N PHE A 9 -18.73 35.58 -12.45
CA PHE A 9 -18.82 35.25 -11.04
C PHE A 9 -20.27 35.40 -10.57
N ARG A 10 -20.64 34.64 -9.56
CA ARG A 10 -21.85 34.84 -8.78
C ARG A 10 -21.48 35.27 -7.35
N ILE A 11 -22.38 36.00 -6.71
CA ILE A 11 -22.21 36.37 -5.29
C ILE A 11 -22.83 35.26 -4.45
N GLU A 12 -22.02 34.74 -3.52
CA GLU A 12 -22.41 33.84 -2.46
C GLU A 12 -22.15 34.51 -1.11
N HIS A 13 -22.78 34.03 -0.06
CA HIS A 13 -22.58 34.56 1.28
C HIS A 13 -22.52 33.44 2.32
N ASP A 14 -21.80 33.71 3.39
CA ASP A 14 -21.77 32.92 4.61
C ASP A 14 -21.83 33.83 5.83
N SER A 15 -21.60 33.30 7.02
CA SER A 15 -21.62 34.08 8.27
C SER A 15 -20.56 35.20 8.34
N MET A 16 -19.57 35.21 7.43
CA MET A 16 -18.51 36.22 7.38
C MET A 16 -18.77 37.30 6.28
N GLY A 17 -19.87 37.18 5.52
CA GLY A 17 -20.25 38.12 4.47
C GLY A 17 -20.18 37.55 3.06
N GLU A 18 -20.33 38.45 2.08
CA GLU A 18 -20.38 38.12 0.66
C GLU A 18 -18.98 37.88 0.06
N LEU A 19 -18.93 37.00 -0.93
CA LEU A 19 -17.76 36.85 -1.80
C LEU A 19 -18.13 36.34 -3.19
N GLN A 20 -17.21 36.51 -4.13
CA GLN A 20 -17.37 36.06 -5.51
C GLN A 20 -16.94 34.61 -5.64
N VAL A 21 -17.79 33.78 -6.23
CA VAL A 21 -17.54 32.37 -6.57
C VAL A 21 -17.68 32.22 -8.08
N PRO A 22 -16.83 31.43 -8.78
CA PRO A 22 -17.00 31.18 -10.22
C PRO A 22 -18.41 30.70 -10.52
N ALA A 23 -19.02 31.26 -11.57
CA ALA A 23 -20.45 30.99 -11.88
C ALA A 23 -20.74 29.53 -12.21
N ASP A 24 -19.75 28.79 -12.74
CA ASP A 24 -19.83 27.37 -13.09
C ASP A 24 -19.53 26.43 -11.91
N ALA A 25 -18.99 26.94 -10.80
CA ALA A 25 -18.68 26.16 -9.61
C ALA A 25 -19.93 25.60 -8.95
N LEU A 26 -19.84 24.38 -8.45
CA LEU A 26 -20.89 23.77 -7.61
C LEU A 26 -20.71 24.09 -6.14
N TRP A 27 -19.52 24.50 -5.73
CA TRP A 27 -19.23 24.91 -4.36
C TRP A 27 -19.73 26.32 -4.07
N GLY A 28 -19.90 26.65 -2.78
CA GLY A 28 -20.36 27.94 -2.28
C GLY A 28 -19.26 28.76 -1.60
N ALA A 29 -19.71 29.64 -0.69
CA ALA A 29 -18.87 30.63 -0.04
C ALA A 29 -17.76 30.02 0.83
N GLN A 30 -18.06 29.00 1.64
CA GLN A 30 -17.06 28.45 2.58
C GLN A 30 -15.93 27.75 1.83
N THR A 31 -16.23 27.01 0.78
CA THR A 31 -15.20 26.40 -0.08
C THR A 31 -14.35 27.48 -0.78
N GLN A 32 -15.00 28.52 -1.31
CA GLN A 32 -14.26 29.59 -1.98
C GLN A 32 -13.28 30.30 -1.04
N ARG A 33 -13.67 30.55 0.22
CA ARG A 33 -12.73 31.09 1.24
C ARG A 33 -11.57 30.14 1.48
N ALA A 34 -11.83 28.84 1.58
CA ALA A 34 -10.76 27.86 1.77
C ALA A 34 -9.78 27.85 0.59
N VAL A 35 -10.27 27.95 -0.65
CA VAL A 35 -9.40 28.05 -1.84
C VAL A 35 -8.51 29.30 -1.78
N GLN A 36 -9.08 30.42 -1.31
CA GLN A 36 -8.32 31.67 -1.16
C GLN A 36 -7.33 31.66 0.00
N ASN A 37 -7.70 30.99 1.11
CA ASN A 37 -6.88 30.97 2.33
C ASN A 37 -5.70 30.00 2.26
N PHE A 38 -5.80 28.92 1.47
CA PHE A 38 -4.85 27.80 1.48
C PHE A 38 -4.19 27.51 0.13
N PRO A 39 -3.56 28.49 -0.55
CA PRO A 39 -2.79 28.23 -1.77
C PRO A 39 -1.38 27.72 -1.41
N VAL A 40 -1.27 26.48 -0.87
CA VAL A 40 -0.02 25.98 -0.27
C VAL A 40 0.74 25.08 -1.23
N SER A 41 0.13 23.97 -1.69
CA SER A 41 0.83 22.98 -2.52
C SER A 41 0.22 22.81 -3.91
N GLY A 42 -1.03 23.17 -4.09
CA GLY A 42 -1.82 22.85 -5.28
C GLY A 42 -2.29 21.39 -5.34
N GLN A 43 -1.92 20.55 -4.37
CA GLN A 43 -2.38 19.17 -4.27
C GLN A 43 -3.79 19.14 -3.67
N ARG A 44 -4.70 18.43 -4.35
CA ARG A 44 -6.09 18.25 -3.89
C ARG A 44 -6.24 16.96 -3.09
N MET A 45 -7.33 16.87 -2.33
CA MET A 45 -7.67 15.62 -1.64
C MET A 45 -7.81 14.46 -2.64
N PRO A 46 -7.28 13.25 -2.30
CA PRO A 46 -7.32 12.10 -3.18
C PRO A 46 -8.74 11.69 -3.57
N ARG A 47 -8.89 11.18 -4.80
CA ARG A 47 -10.17 10.67 -5.31
C ARG A 47 -10.85 9.67 -4.37
N GLY A 48 -10.08 8.78 -3.73
CA GLY A 48 -10.60 7.81 -2.77
C GLY A 48 -11.25 8.47 -1.55
N PHE A 49 -10.69 9.60 -1.09
CA PHE A 49 -11.25 10.37 0.02
C PHE A 49 -12.54 11.09 -0.37
N ILE A 50 -12.59 11.70 -1.57
CA ILE A 50 -13.81 12.33 -2.10
C ILE A 50 -14.93 11.29 -2.25
N ARG A 51 -14.59 10.09 -2.76
CA ARG A 51 -15.51 8.94 -2.83
C ARG A 51 -16.09 8.61 -1.45
N ALA A 52 -15.24 8.51 -0.45
CA ALA A 52 -15.66 8.20 0.92
C ALA A 52 -16.58 9.29 1.49
N LEU A 53 -16.29 10.57 1.26
CA LEU A 53 -17.19 11.66 1.64
C LEU A 53 -18.56 11.49 1.00
N GLY A 54 -18.65 11.22 -0.30
CA GLY A 54 -19.92 10.97 -0.99
C GLY A 54 -20.69 9.80 -0.37
N LEU A 55 -20.01 8.66 -0.11
CA LEU A 55 -20.63 7.49 0.52
C LEU A 55 -21.17 7.81 1.92
N VAL A 56 -20.36 8.49 2.75
CA VAL A 56 -20.75 8.87 4.12
C VAL A 56 -21.96 9.80 4.09
N LYS A 57 -21.96 10.85 3.23
CA LYS A 57 -23.06 11.80 3.14
C LYS A 57 -24.35 11.15 2.63
N GLY A 58 -24.25 10.26 1.65
CA GLY A 58 -25.40 9.50 1.15
C GLY A 58 -25.99 8.57 2.21
N ALA A 59 -25.14 7.84 2.95
CA ALA A 59 -25.56 6.98 4.04
C ALA A 59 -26.20 7.78 5.18
N ALA A 60 -25.58 8.89 5.58
CA ALA A 60 -26.09 9.78 6.62
C ALA A 60 -27.46 10.34 6.30
N ALA A 61 -27.69 10.81 5.07
CA ALA A 61 -28.98 11.32 4.64
C ALA A 61 -30.10 10.25 4.70
N GLY A 62 -29.79 9.01 4.25
CA GLY A 62 -30.73 7.90 4.31
C GLY A 62 -31.11 7.55 5.74
N VAL A 63 -30.10 7.43 6.61
CA VAL A 63 -30.31 7.12 8.04
C VAL A 63 -31.10 8.22 8.75
N ASN A 64 -30.79 9.50 8.50
CA ASN A 64 -31.56 10.60 9.08
C ASN A 64 -33.04 10.60 8.63
N ALA A 65 -33.33 10.15 7.40
CA ALA A 65 -34.73 9.99 6.96
C ALA A 65 -35.42 8.80 7.65
N GLU A 66 -34.73 7.68 7.87
CA GLU A 66 -35.25 6.53 8.59
C GLU A 66 -35.52 6.85 10.07
N LEU A 67 -34.68 7.69 10.67
CA LEU A 67 -34.82 8.17 12.05
C LEU A 67 -35.82 9.32 12.21
N GLY A 68 -36.34 9.86 11.10
CA GLY A 68 -37.35 10.93 11.12
C GLY A 68 -36.78 12.35 11.23
N HIS A 69 -35.45 12.52 11.12
CA HIS A 69 -34.77 13.81 11.23
C HIS A 69 -34.62 14.54 9.89
N LEU A 70 -34.93 13.89 8.78
CA LEU A 70 -34.84 14.48 7.43
C LEU A 70 -36.05 14.03 6.58
N PRO A 71 -36.72 14.95 5.83
CA PRO A 71 -37.79 14.56 4.92
C PRO A 71 -37.29 13.57 3.85
N LYS A 72 -38.08 12.53 3.55
CA LYS A 72 -37.68 11.46 2.64
C LYS A 72 -37.29 11.94 1.23
N ASN A 73 -37.99 12.94 0.70
CA ASN A 73 -37.68 13.54 -0.62
C ASN A 73 -36.35 14.29 -0.60
N VAL A 74 -36.05 15.03 0.46
CA VAL A 74 -34.76 15.73 0.67
C VAL A 74 -33.63 14.72 0.80
N ALA A 75 -33.81 13.70 1.64
CA ALA A 75 -32.82 12.63 1.78
C ALA A 75 -32.54 11.92 0.44
N LYS A 76 -33.56 11.61 -0.33
CA LYS A 76 -33.40 10.97 -1.65
C LYS A 76 -32.64 11.84 -2.65
N ALA A 77 -32.89 13.15 -2.65
CA ALA A 77 -32.14 14.10 -3.47
C ALA A 77 -30.67 14.16 -3.08
N ILE A 78 -30.38 14.21 -1.76
CA ILE A 78 -29.01 14.16 -1.23
C ILE A 78 -28.33 12.83 -1.58
N GLN A 79 -28.98 11.69 -1.39
CA GLN A 79 -28.42 10.38 -1.72
C GLN A 79 -28.05 10.26 -3.20
N THR A 80 -28.91 10.75 -4.10
CA THR A 80 -28.63 10.73 -5.54
C THR A 80 -27.39 11.57 -5.86
N SER A 81 -27.33 12.79 -5.35
CA SER A 81 -26.20 13.71 -5.60
C SER A 81 -24.90 13.22 -4.96
N ALA A 82 -24.98 12.66 -3.76
CA ALA A 82 -23.84 12.06 -3.07
C ALA A 82 -23.30 10.83 -3.81
N ALA A 83 -24.16 10.02 -4.43
CA ALA A 83 -23.74 8.91 -5.28
C ALA A 83 -23.00 9.37 -6.55
N GLU A 84 -23.38 10.49 -7.16
CA GLU A 84 -22.65 11.08 -8.30
C GLU A 84 -21.24 11.56 -7.87
N VAL A 85 -21.13 12.17 -6.68
CA VAL A 85 -19.83 12.55 -6.09
C VAL A 85 -18.99 11.29 -5.83
N ALA A 86 -19.60 10.27 -5.23
CA ALA A 86 -18.91 9.01 -4.98
C ALA A 86 -18.46 8.31 -6.27
N ALA A 87 -19.20 8.45 -7.36
CA ALA A 87 -18.84 7.92 -8.69
C ALA A 87 -17.69 8.67 -9.38
N GLY A 88 -17.36 9.90 -8.94
CA GLY A 88 -16.27 10.72 -9.52
C GLY A 88 -16.70 11.71 -10.59
N ASN A 89 -18.00 11.84 -10.83
CA ASN A 89 -18.51 12.72 -11.88
C ASN A 89 -18.17 14.20 -11.62
N TRP A 90 -17.83 14.55 -10.38
CA TRP A 90 -17.65 15.93 -9.93
C TRP A 90 -16.31 16.19 -9.24
N ASP A 91 -15.27 15.38 -9.45
CA ASP A 91 -13.98 15.54 -8.78
C ASP A 91 -13.33 16.90 -8.98
N ALA A 92 -13.55 17.53 -10.15
CA ALA A 92 -13.08 18.90 -10.44
C ALA A 92 -13.70 19.97 -9.51
N GLN A 93 -14.82 19.64 -8.85
CA GLN A 93 -15.52 20.54 -7.92
C GLN A 93 -14.98 20.47 -6.47
N PHE A 94 -13.84 19.78 -6.27
CA PHE A 94 -13.12 19.68 -5.00
C PHE A 94 -11.74 20.34 -5.11
N PRO A 95 -11.68 21.69 -5.16
CA PRO A 95 -10.46 22.43 -5.49
C PRO A 95 -9.52 22.66 -4.29
N ILE A 96 -9.95 22.33 -3.07
CA ILE A 96 -9.24 22.70 -1.84
C ILE A 96 -7.92 21.94 -1.71
N ASP A 97 -6.86 22.66 -1.33
CA ASP A 97 -5.53 22.10 -1.04
C ASP A 97 -5.58 21.12 0.13
N VAL A 98 -4.69 20.14 0.12
CA VAL A 98 -4.51 19.20 1.25
C VAL A 98 -4.14 19.95 2.53
N TYR A 99 -3.29 20.96 2.44
CA TYR A 99 -2.90 21.81 3.57
C TYR A 99 -3.97 22.87 3.80
N GLN A 100 -5.02 22.47 4.52
CA GLN A 100 -6.22 23.24 4.82
C GLN A 100 -6.48 23.28 6.32
N THR A 101 -7.69 23.67 6.75
CA THR A 101 -8.12 23.50 8.14
C THR A 101 -7.84 22.08 8.62
N GLY A 102 -7.08 21.92 9.69
CA GLY A 102 -6.53 20.64 10.13
C GLY A 102 -7.57 19.58 10.50
N SER A 103 -8.78 19.99 10.90
CA SER A 103 -9.94 19.11 11.09
C SER A 103 -10.58 18.64 9.77
N GLY A 104 -10.15 19.18 8.62
CA GLY A 104 -10.74 18.91 7.32
C GLY A 104 -12.11 19.58 7.10
N THR A 105 -12.48 20.55 7.93
CA THR A 105 -13.77 21.26 7.80
C THR A 105 -13.97 21.84 6.41
N SER A 106 -12.91 22.36 5.79
CA SER A 106 -12.98 22.90 4.43
C SER A 106 -13.45 21.81 3.43
N SER A 107 -12.89 20.60 3.46
CA SER A 107 -13.32 19.50 2.60
C SER A 107 -14.73 18.98 2.94
N ASN A 108 -15.11 18.95 4.23
CA ASN A 108 -16.47 18.59 4.62
C ASN A 108 -17.50 19.57 4.05
N MET A 109 -17.23 20.87 4.19
CA MET A 109 -18.12 21.91 3.65
C MET A 109 -18.14 21.91 2.12
N ASN A 110 -17.02 21.64 1.48
CA ASN A 110 -16.98 21.48 0.03
C ASN A 110 -17.93 20.36 -0.45
N ALA A 111 -17.88 19.19 0.23
CA ALA A 111 -18.81 18.10 -0.08
C ALA A 111 -20.27 18.51 0.17
N ASN A 112 -20.54 19.19 1.29
CA ASN A 112 -21.89 19.66 1.63
C ASN A 112 -22.44 20.64 0.59
N GLU A 113 -21.65 21.63 0.18
CA GLU A 113 -22.04 22.65 -0.79
C GLU A 113 -22.26 22.05 -2.19
N VAL A 114 -21.37 21.19 -2.66
CA VAL A 114 -21.48 20.51 -3.96
C VAL A 114 -22.72 19.61 -3.99
N ILE A 115 -22.93 18.79 -2.97
CA ILE A 115 -24.08 17.87 -2.88
C ILE A 115 -25.39 18.66 -2.81
N ALA A 116 -25.46 19.73 -2.01
CA ALA A 116 -26.65 20.57 -1.91
C ALA A 116 -26.98 21.25 -3.26
N THR A 117 -25.97 21.79 -3.94
CA THR A 117 -26.15 22.42 -5.25
C THR A 117 -26.65 21.42 -6.29
N LEU A 118 -26.09 20.21 -6.33
CA LEU A 118 -26.56 19.15 -7.24
C LEU A 118 -28.00 18.73 -6.93
N ALA A 119 -28.34 18.54 -5.64
CA ALA A 119 -29.69 18.18 -5.23
C ALA A 119 -30.74 19.23 -5.63
N ASN A 120 -30.39 20.51 -5.49
CA ASN A 120 -31.25 21.63 -5.88
C ASN A 120 -31.40 21.72 -7.41
N ARG A 121 -30.32 21.59 -8.18
CA ARG A 121 -30.35 21.58 -9.65
C ARG A 121 -31.20 20.44 -10.22
N ALA A 122 -31.19 19.28 -9.55
CA ALA A 122 -32.01 18.14 -9.98
C ALA A 122 -33.51 18.31 -9.71
N GLY A 123 -33.93 19.30 -8.90
CA GLY A 123 -35.34 19.57 -8.57
C GLY A 123 -36.09 18.45 -7.84
N LYS A 124 -35.36 17.44 -7.31
CA LYS A 124 -35.96 16.23 -6.73
C LYS A 124 -36.38 16.37 -5.27
N ALA A 125 -36.02 17.47 -4.61
CA ALA A 125 -36.42 17.79 -3.24
C ALA A 125 -37.81 18.48 -3.15
N GLY A 126 -38.53 18.60 -4.25
CA GLY A 126 -39.81 19.27 -4.33
C GLY A 126 -39.64 20.78 -4.14
N LYS A 127 -40.45 21.39 -3.22
CA LYS A 127 -40.38 22.84 -2.91
C LYS A 127 -39.26 23.15 -1.88
N THR A 128 -38.60 22.16 -1.31
CA THR A 128 -37.58 22.35 -0.27
C THR A 128 -36.24 22.62 -0.94
N THR A 129 -35.61 23.75 -0.60
CA THR A 129 -34.21 24.02 -0.96
C THR A 129 -33.32 23.23 -0.04
N VAL A 130 -32.44 22.36 -0.58
CA VAL A 130 -31.47 21.60 0.19
C VAL A 130 -30.37 22.54 0.67
N HIS A 131 -30.20 22.62 2.00
CA HIS A 131 -29.18 23.44 2.64
C HIS A 131 -27.95 22.61 3.01
N PRO A 132 -26.70 23.10 2.78
CA PRO A 132 -25.48 22.37 3.07
C PRO A 132 -25.34 21.94 4.54
N ASN A 133 -25.65 22.85 5.48
CA ASN A 133 -25.51 22.60 6.92
C ASN A 133 -26.73 21.88 7.50
N ASP A 134 -27.93 22.37 7.22
CA ASP A 134 -29.15 21.90 7.90
C ASP A 134 -29.63 20.53 7.39
N HIS A 135 -29.34 20.21 6.10
CA HIS A 135 -29.80 18.98 5.49
C HIS A 135 -28.66 18.01 5.17
N VAL A 136 -27.63 18.42 4.43
CA VAL A 136 -26.52 17.52 4.04
C VAL A 136 -25.65 17.13 5.24
N ASN A 137 -25.45 18.08 6.16
CA ASN A 137 -24.64 17.87 7.37
C ASN A 137 -25.48 17.53 8.61
N GLN A 138 -26.77 17.24 8.49
CA GLN A 138 -27.69 16.96 9.61
C GLN A 138 -27.13 15.85 10.51
N GLY A 139 -27.04 16.12 11.83
CA GLY A 139 -26.54 15.20 12.84
C GLY A 139 -25.04 14.86 12.74
N GLN A 140 -24.25 15.72 12.08
CA GLN A 140 -22.83 15.54 11.81
C GLN A 140 -22.03 16.77 12.22
N SER A 141 -20.73 16.56 12.41
CA SER A 141 -19.70 17.60 12.46
C SER A 141 -18.59 17.24 11.50
N SER A 142 -17.81 18.22 11.03
CA SER A 142 -16.55 17.92 10.32
C SER A 142 -15.65 17.03 11.16
N ASN A 143 -15.70 17.18 12.48
CA ASN A 143 -14.84 16.49 13.43
C ASN A 143 -15.07 14.98 13.47
N ASP A 144 -16.27 14.49 13.21
CA ASP A 144 -16.57 13.06 13.12
C ASP A 144 -16.66 12.56 11.66
N VAL A 145 -17.08 13.41 10.72
CA VAL A 145 -17.16 13.05 9.28
C VAL A 145 -15.79 12.81 8.66
N ILE A 146 -14.84 13.70 8.89
CA ILE A 146 -13.52 13.63 8.24
C ILE A 146 -12.73 12.40 8.68
N PRO A 147 -12.57 12.08 9.98
CA PRO A 147 -11.90 10.84 10.39
C PRO A 147 -12.69 9.58 10.00
N THR A 148 -14.01 9.69 9.84
CA THR A 148 -14.83 8.61 9.25
C THR A 148 -14.50 8.41 7.77
N ALA A 149 -14.45 9.47 6.97
CA ALA A 149 -14.09 9.40 5.56
C ALA A 149 -12.67 8.90 5.33
N LEU A 150 -11.72 9.29 6.20
CA LEU A 150 -10.35 8.77 6.21
C LEU A 150 -10.37 7.24 6.38
N ARG A 151 -11.07 6.72 7.39
CA ARG A 151 -11.16 5.29 7.67
C ARG A 151 -11.86 4.52 6.55
N VAL A 152 -13.00 5.03 6.07
CA VAL A 152 -13.72 4.42 4.95
C VAL A 152 -12.85 4.36 3.70
N SER A 153 -12.19 5.45 3.34
CA SER A 153 -11.32 5.49 2.15
C SER A 153 -10.12 4.54 2.27
N ALA A 154 -9.49 4.46 3.45
CA ALA A 154 -8.38 3.55 3.71
C ALA A 154 -8.79 2.07 3.61
N VAL A 155 -9.94 1.70 4.20
CA VAL A 155 -10.49 0.34 4.11
C VAL A 155 -10.77 -0.03 2.66
N LEU A 156 -11.46 0.84 1.91
CA LEU A 156 -11.80 0.60 0.51
C LEU A 156 -10.53 0.47 -0.37
N ALA A 157 -9.60 1.41 -0.26
CA ALA A 157 -8.36 1.38 -1.04
C ALA A 157 -7.53 0.11 -0.74
N THR A 158 -7.46 -0.29 0.52
CA THR A 158 -6.73 -1.50 0.90
C THR A 158 -7.38 -2.75 0.33
N HIS A 159 -8.69 -2.92 0.48
CA HIS A 159 -9.39 -4.12 -0.02
C HIS A 159 -9.54 -4.16 -1.54
N GLU A 160 -9.77 -3.02 -2.19
CA GLU A 160 -10.01 -2.98 -3.64
C GLU A 160 -8.72 -2.94 -4.46
N GLN A 161 -7.60 -2.43 -3.91
CA GLN A 161 -6.37 -2.20 -4.66
C GLN A 161 -5.18 -2.99 -4.11
N LEU A 162 -4.85 -2.85 -2.81
CA LEU A 162 -3.59 -3.38 -2.26
C LEU A 162 -3.65 -4.89 -2.06
N LEU A 163 -4.66 -5.40 -1.35
CA LEU A 163 -4.75 -6.84 -1.08
C LEU A 163 -4.84 -7.68 -2.37
N PRO A 164 -5.63 -7.31 -3.39
CA PRO A 164 -5.61 -8.01 -4.68
C PRO A 164 -4.24 -7.97 -5.38
N ALA A 165 -3.51 -6.85 -5.28
CA ALA A 165 -2.19 -6.72 -5.86
C ALA A 165 -1.15 -7.63 -5.17
N LEU A 166 -1.20 -7.74 -3.84
CA LEU A 166 -0.36 -8.66 -3.07
C LEU A 166 -0.65 -10.12 -3.40
N VAL A 167 -1.93 -10.49 -3.47
CA VAL A 167 -2.34 -11.84 -3.88
C VAL A 167 -1.85 -12.17 -5.28
N HIS A 168 -1.93 -11.22 -6.21
CA HIS A 168 -1.43 -11.39 -7.58
C HIS A 168 0.09 -11.59 -7.61
N LEU A 169 0.85 -10.75 -6.90
CA LEU A 169 2.31 -10.88 -6.80
C LEU A 169 2.73 -12.23 -6.19
N ARG A 170 2.10 -12.64 -5.09
CA ARG A 170 2.37 -13.95 -4.45
C ARG A 170 2.10 -15.11 -5.41
N LYS A 171 0.93 -15.13 -6.07
CA LYS A 171 0.61 -16.17 -7.05
C LYS A 171 1.62 -16.23 -8.20
N THR A 172 2.13 -15.06 -8.64
CA THR A 172 3.13 -14.98 -9.70
C THR A 172 4.48 -15.54 -9.22
N LEU A 173 4.91 -15.20 -7.99
CA LEU A 173 6.10 -15.77 -7.35
C LEU A 173 6.01 -17.29 -7.21
N ASP A 174 4.90 -17.79 -6.67
CA ASP A 174 4.68 -19.23 -6.48
C ASP A 174 4.67 -19.99 -7.81
N LYS A 175 4.03 -19.42 -8.84
CA LYS A 175 4.02 -20.03 -10.19
C LYS A 175 5.43 -20.07 -10.78
N LYS A 176 6.17 -18.98 -10.69
CA LYS A 176 7.55 -18.90 -11.19
C LYS A 176 8.47 -19.85 -10.41
N GLY A 177 8.38 -19.87 -9.07
CA GLY A 177 9.14 -20.76 -8.21
C GLY A 177 8.94 -22.22 -8.59
N ARG A 178 7.69 -22.68 -8.70
CA ARG A 178 7.39 -24.06 -9.14
C ARG A 178 8.00 -24.42 -10.50
N SER A 179 8.07 -23.48 -11.44
CA SER A 179 8.70 -23.73 -12.74
C SER A 179 10.22 -23.89 -12.64
N LEU A 180 10.83 -23.34 -11.60
CA LEU A 180 12.28 -23.31 -11.33
C LEU A 180 12.71 -24.23 -10.19
N ARG A 181 11.83 -25.14 -9.73
CA ARG A 181 12.04 -26.01 -8.54
C ARG A 181 13.28 -26.91 -8.62
N LYS A 182 13.75 -27.21 -9.83
CA LYS A 182 14.93 -28.05 -10.06
C LYS A 182 16.22 -27.23 -10.28
N VAL A 183 16.11 -25.92 -10.39
CA VAL A 183 17.25 -25.05 -10.61
C VAL A 183 17.87 -24.68 -9.27
N VAL A 184 19.03 -25.27 -8.99
CA VAL A 184 19.80 -25.05 -7.78
C VAL A 184 20.82 -23.95 -8.01
N LYS A 185 21.00 -23.06 -7.04
CA LYS A 185 21.95 -21.96 -7.07
C LYS A 185 22.77 -21.88 -5.78
N THR A 186 23.89 -21.17 -5.84
CA THR A 186 24.63 -20.77 -4.64
C THR A 186 23.78 -19.79 -3.82
N GLY A 187 23.54 -20.09 -2.55
CA GLY A 187 23.01 -19.15 -1.58
C GLY A 187 24.05 -18.12 -1.17
N ARG A 188 23.62 -17.01 -0.59
CA ARG A 188 24.50 -15.96 -0.10
C ARG A 188 24.11 -15.48 1.27
N THR A 189 25.08 -15.39 2.17
CA THR A 189 24.99 -14.68 3.44
C THR A 189 26.10 -13.65 3.48
N HIS A 190 25.83 -12.43 3.96
CA HIS A 190 26.77 -11.30 3.89
C HIS A 190 27.24 -10.98 2.45
N LEU A 191 26.47 -11.33 1.43
CA LEU A 191 26.83 -11.33 0.00
C LEU A 191 27.96 -12.31 -0.38
N MET A 192 28.40 -13.15 0.57
CA MET A 192 29.40 -14.20 0.35
C MET A 192 28.71 -15.53 0.03
N ASP A 193 29.38 -16.37 -0.77
CA ASP A 193 28.92 -17.69 -1.14
C ASP A 193 28.63 -18.55 0.11
N ALA A 194 27.50 -19.24 0.06
CA ALA A 194 27.00 -20.09 1.15
C ALA A 194 26.44 -21.42 0.59
N MET A 195 25.69 -22.14 1.41
CA MET A 195 25.08 -23.41 1.00
C MET A 195 24.05 -23.21 -0.12
N PRO A 196 23.81 -24.25 -0.95
CA PRO A 196 22.90 -24.17 -2.07
C PRO A 196 21.43 -24.10 -1.62
N LEU A 197 20.61 -23.48 -2.49
CA LEU A 197 19.16 -23.51 -2.42
C LEU A 197 18.56 -23.56 -3.83
N THR A 198 17.27 -23.90 -3.94
CA THR A 198 16.57 -23.78 -5.23
C THR A 198 15.99 -22.38 -5.44
N PHE A 199 15.77 -21.99 -6.69
CA PHE A 199 15.02 -20.76 -6.99
C PHE A 199 13.58 -20.82 -6.44
N GLU A 200 12.95 -21.99 -6.32
CA GLU A 200 11.66 -22.14 -5.67
C GLU A 200 11.72 -21.73 -4.19
N GLN A 201 12.77 -22.14 -3.48
CA GLN A 201 12.96 -21.77 -2.07
C GLN A 201 13.17 -20.26 -1.90
N GLU A 202 13.96 -19.64 -2.78
CA GLU A 202 14.20 -18.19 -2.74
C GLU A 202 12.92 -17.39 -3.04
N LEU A 203 12.22 -17.68 -4.13
CA LEU A 203 10.96 -17.02 -4.48
C LEU A 203 9.85 -17.33 -3.47
N GLY A 204 9.85 -18.53 -2.90
CA GLY A 204 8.95 -18.94 -1.82
C GLY A 204 9.15 -18.13 -0.54
N ALA A 205 10.39 -17.79 -0.19
CA ALA A 205 10.69 -16.92 0.95
C ALA A 205 10.09 -15.51 0.75
N TRP A 206 10.17 -14.96 -0.47
CA TRP A 206 9.53 -13.67 -0.78
C TRP A 206 8.00 -13.77 -0.71
N SER A 207 7.41 -14.85 -1.24
CA SER A 207 5.97 -15.08 -1.14
C SER A 207 5.51 -15.17 0.31
N ALA A 208 6.28 -15.82 1.18
CA ALA A 208 5.99 -15.91 2.62
C ALA A 208 6.09 -14.55 3.33
N GLN A 209 7.10 -13.70 2.99
CA GLN A 209 7.18 -12.33 3.51
C GLN A 209 5.93 -11.51 3.17
N LEU A 210 5.45 -11.62 1.92
CA LEU A 210 4.25 -10.92 1.46
C LEU A 210 2.97 -11.47 2.12
N ALA A 211 2.90 -12.79 2.39
CA ALA A 211 1.80 -13.39 3.14
C ALA A 211 1.70 -12.80 4.53
N SER A 212 2.80 -12.77 5.27
CA SER A 212 2.86 -12.20 6.61
C SER A 212 2.57 -10.70 6.63
N ALA A 213 2.96 -9.95 5.58
CA ALA A 213 2.60 -8.55 5.44
C ALA A 213 1.09 -8.37 5.21
N GLN A 214 0.49 -9.21 4.37
CA GLN A 214 -0.96 -9.21 4.13
C GLN A 214 -1.73 -9.45 5.43
N GLU A 215 -1.36 -10.47 6.22
CA GLU A 215 -2.00 -10.78 7.52
C GLU A 215 -1.94 -9.60 8.49
N ARG A 216 -0.78 -8.93 8.61
CA ARG A 216 -0.61 -7.75 9.46
C ARG A 216 -1.51 -6.59 9.02
N ILE A 217 -1.61 -6.33 7.70
CA ILE A 217 -2.49 -5.30 7.15
C ILE A 217 -3.95 -5.64 7.43
N GLU A 218 -4.39 -6.87 7.16
CA GLU A 218 -5.77 -7.32 7.42
C GLU A 218 -6.12 -7.25 8.91
N ASP A 219 -5.16 -7.53 9.80
CA ASP A 219 -5.38 -7.38 11.23
C ASP A 219 -5.58 -5.93 11.65
N SER A 220 -4.75 -5.00 11.16
CA SER A 220 -4.88 -3.56 11.46
C SER A 220 -6.21 -2.97 10.98
N LEU A 221 -6.75 -3.45 9.85
CA LEU A 221 -8.05 -3.01 9.34
C LEU A 221 -9.21 -3.27 10.32
N LYS A 222 -9.08 -4.22 11.27
CA LYS A 222 -10.09 -4.45 12.31
C LYS A 222 -10.28 -3.24 13.22
N ARG A 223 -9.27 -2.41 13.36
CA ARG A 223 -9.31 -1.16 14.14
C ARG A 223 -9.73 0.01 13.27
N VAL A 224 -9.18 0.14 12.08
CA VAL A 224 -9.52 1.22 11.12
C VAL A 224 -11.01 1.24 10.75
N ARG A 225 -11.71 0.12 10.69
CA ARG A 225 -13.14 0.07 10.36
C ARG A 225 -14.09 0.57 11.46
N ARG A 226 -13.58 0.96 12.63
CA ARG A 226 -14.37 1.53 13.74
C ARG A 226 -14.57 3.02 13.50
N LEU A 227 -15.78 3.39 13.11
CA LEU A 227 -16.09 4.75 12.67
C LEU A 227 -16.48 5.66 13.85
N PRO A 228 -15.90 6.86 13.98
CA PRO A 228 -16.27 7.83 15.03
C PRO A 228 -17.55 8.59 14.73
N LEU A 229 -18.17 8.43 13.56
CA LEU A 229 -19.39 9.12 13.16
C LEU A 229 -20.50 8.95 14.21
N GLY A 230 -21.21 10.02 14.48
CA GLY A 230 -22.17 10.14 15.59
C GLY A 230 -21.57 10.70 16.87
N GLY A 231 -20.24 10.94 16.92
CA GLY A 231 -19.58 11.67 18.00
C GLY A 231 -19.79 13.18 17.91
N THR A 232 -20.12 13.65 16.72
CA THR A 232 -20.31 15.07 16.39
C THR A 232 -19.11 15.95 16.77
N ALA A 233 -19.34 17.01 17.54
CA ALA A 233 -18.34 18.06 17.79
C ALA A 233 -17.10 17.59 18.57
N ILE A 234 -17.29 16.79 19.63
CA ILE A 234 -16.22 16.40 20.56
C ILE A 234 -16.25 14.92 20.97
N GLY A 235 -17.30 14.17 20.59
CA GLY A 235 -17.48 12.76 20.97
C GLY A 235 -18.76 12.47 21.75
N THR A 236 -19.48 13.49 22.23
CA THR A 236 -20.70 13.35 23.02
C THR A 236 -21.95 13.02 22.20
N GLY A 237 -21.90 13.26 20.87
CA GLY A 237 -23.02 13.05 19.97
C GLY A 237 -24.11 14.13 20.07
N ILE A 238 -23.77 15.35 20.49
CA ILE A 238 -24.74 16.45 20.56
C ILE A 238 -25.43 16.68 19.21
N ASN A 239 -26.74 16.84 19.20
CA ASN A 239 -27.58 17.04 18.01
C ASN A 239 -27.60 15.85 17.01
N ALA A 240 -27.18 14.66 17.42
CA ALA A 240 -27.35 13.43 16.66
C ALA A 240 -28.20 12.41 17.41
N ASP A 241 -29.00 11.61 16.71
CA ASP A 241 -29.70 10.45 17.31
C ASP A 241 -28.65 9.44 17.81
N PRO A 242 -28.78 8.89 19.02
CA PRO A 242 -27.84 7.89 19.55
C PRO A 242 -27.62 6.67 18.65
N ARG A 243 -28.59 6.32 17.80
CA ARG A 243 -28.53 5.20 16.84
C ARG A 243 -27.82 5.57 15.53
N PHE A 244 -27.60 6.87 15.25
CA PHE A 244 -27.15 7.38 13.97
C PHE A 244 -25.84 6.72 13.50
N GLY A 245 -24.79 6.76 14.31
CA GLY A 245 -23.47 6.23 13.93
C GLY A 245 -23.50 4.73 13.60
N ALA A 246 -24.24 3.93 14.40
CA ALA A 246 -24.36 2.49 14.15
C ALA A 246 -25.14 2.18 12.85
N GLN A 247 -26.21 2.94 12.59
CA GLN A 247 -27.01 2.75 11.37
C GLN A 247 -26.26 3.20 10.14
N VAL A 248 -25.46 4.27 10.19
CA VAL A 248 -24.60 4.69 9.07
C VAL A 248 -23.52 3.66 8.79
N ALA A 249 -22.86 3.08 9.80
CA ALA A 249 -21.90 2.00 9.61
C ALA A 249 -22.54 0.78 8.90
N LYS A 250 -23.78 0.43 9.27
CA LYS A 250 -24.56 -0.63 8.61
C LYS A 250 -24.88 -0.27 7.15
N ALA A 251 -25.31 0.97 6.88
CA ALA A 251 -25.60 1.45 5.53
C ALA A 251 -24.34 1.45 4.64
N LEU A 252 -23.20 1.87 5.16
CA LEU A 252 -21.92 1.81 4.44
C LEU A 252 -21.53 0.37 4.10
N LYS A 253 -21.74 -0.59 5.03
CA LYS A 253 -21.52 -2.02 4.72
C LYS A 253 -22.41 -2.49 3.58
N GLN A 254 -23.68 -2.10 3.53
CA GLN A 254 -24.60 -2.47 2.45
C GLN A 254 -24.17 -1.88 1.10
N GLN A 255 -23.66 -0.64 1.10
CA GLN A 255 -23.24 0.05 -0.12
C GLN A 255 -21.91 -0.46 -0.67
N THR A 256 -20.98 -0.86 0.19
CA THR A 256 -19.60 -1.17 -0.20
C THR A 256 -19.28 -2.66 -0.18
N GLY A 257 -20.07 -3.47 0.52
CA GLY A 257 -19.77 -4.88 0.78
C GLY A 257 -18.76 -5.12 1.90
N PHE A 258 -18.09 -4.07 2.41
CA PHE A 258 -17.11 -4.19 3.49
C PHE A 258 -17.71 -3.85 4.85
N LYS A 259 -17.20 -4.52 5.89
CA LYS A 259 -17.69 -4.33 7.24
C LYS A 259 -17.15 -3.02 7.83
N PHE A 260 -18.05 -2.21 8.40
CA PHE A 260 -17.74 -1.07 9.26
C PHE A 260 -18.51 -1.25 10.57
N ASP A 261 -17.91 -0.77 11.64
CA ASP A 261 -18.48 -0.79 13.00
C ASP A 261 -18.54 0.65 13.53
N SER A 262 -19.53 0.95 14.35
CA SER A 262 -19.54 2.20 15.12
C SER A 262 -18.52 2.08 16.24
N ALA A 263 -17.60 3.03 16.38
CA ALA A 263 -16.64 3.03 17.48
C ALA A 263 -17.38 3.09 18.84
N GLU A 264 -16.93 2.31 19.81
CA GLU A 264 -17.49 2.32 21.15
C GLU A 264 -17.22 3.65 21.84
N ASN A 265 -15.98 4.15 21.73
CA ASN A 265 -15.57 5.45 22.23
C ASN A 265 -15.39 6.42 21.06
N LYS A 266 -16.27 7.41 20.96
CA LYS A 266 -16.21 8.42 19.89
C LYS A 266 -15.11 9.46 20.14
N PHE A 267 -14.77 9.74 21.39
CA PHE A 267 -13.71 10.67 21.76
C PHE A 267 -12.36 10.21 21.24
N GLU A 268 -12.05 8.91 21.38
CA GLU A 268 -10.84 8.31 20.82
C GLU A 268 -10.77 8.57 19.31
N GLY A 269 -11.81 8.22 18.57
CA GLY A 269 -11.83 8.31 17.11
C GLY A 269 -11.76 9.73 16.53
N LEU A 270 -12.04 10.77 17.34
CA LEU A 270 -11.87 12.17 16.98
C LEU A 270 -10.46 12.68 17.32
N ALA A 271 -9.99 12.38 18.53
CA ALA A 271 -8.77 12.94 19.08
C ALA A 271 -7.51 12.16 18.69
N ALA A 272 -7.61 10.83 18.64
CA ALA A 272 -6.51 9.93 18.31
C ALA A 272 -6.70 9.33 16.91
N GLN A 273 -5.57 9.12 16.21
CA GLN A 273 -5.53 8.48 14.89
C GLN A 273 -4.58 7.28 14.91
N ASP A 274 -4.52 6.58 16.04
CA ASP A 274 -3.58 5.48 16.29
C ASP A 274 -3.79 4.31 15.33
N ASP A 275 -5.04 4.06 14.91
CA ASP A 275 -5.39 3.06 13.92
C ASP A 275 -4.85 3.39 12.51
N ALA A 276 -4.82 4.67 12.14
CA ALA A 276 -4.19 5.12 10.90
C ALA A 276 -2.66 5.03 10.98
N VAL A 277 -2.06 5.36 12.13
CA VAL A 277 -0.62 5.20 12.40
C VAL A 277 -0.25 3.72 12.34
N GLU A 278 -1.04 2.84 12.97
CA GLU A 278 -0.83 1.39 12.95
C GLU A 278 -0.89 0.84 11.52
N LEU A 279 -1.95 1.12 10.76
CA LEU A 279 -2.04 0.68 9.36
C LEU A 279 -0.85 1.18 8.55
N SER A 280 -0.48 2.45 8.70
CA SER A 280 0.70 3.03 8.06
C SER A 280 1.99 2.30 8.45
N GLY A 281 2.14 1.87 9.70
CA GLY A 281 3.25 1.03 10.16
C GLY A 281 3.30 -0.33 9.46
N GLN A 282 2.15 -0.96 9.19
CA GLN A 282 2.10 -2.20 8.43
C GLN A 282 2.42 -1.99 6.93
N LEU A 283 2.00 -0.86 6.36
CA LEU A 283 2.40 -0.46 5.00
C LEU A 283 3.91 -0.21 4.92
N ASN A 284 4.50 0.41 5.93
CA ASN A 284 5.95 0.59 6.06
C ASN A 284 6.70 -0.75 6.11
N ALA A 285 6.21 -1.72 6.90
CA ALA A 285 6.80 -3.07 6.94
C ALA A 285 6.71 -3.78 5.58
N LEU A 286 5.61 -3.63 4.84
CA LEU A 286 5.48 -4.12 3.48
C LEU A 286 6.47 -3.43 2.53
N ALA A 287 6.65 -2.11 2.63
CA ALA A 287 7.61 -1.36 1.82
C ALA A 287 9.04 -1.89 2.01
N VAL A 288 9.43 -2.17 3.26
CA VAL A 288 10.75 -2.77 3.57
C VAL A 288 10.90 -4.15 2.91
N ALA A 289 9.87 -4.99 2.96
CA ALA A 289 9.90 -6.30 2.30
C ALA A 289 10.05 -6.18 0.76
N LEU A 290 9.31 -5.26 0.13
CA LEU A 290 9.39 -5.02 -1.31
C LEU A 290 10.74 -4.42 -1.74
N ILE A 291 11.36 -3.56 -0.92
CA ILE A 291 12.72 -3.05 -1.16
C ILE A 291 13.72 -4.20 -1.16
N LYS A 292 13.61 -5.12 -0.19
CA LYS A 292 14.49 -6.31 -0.13
C LYS A 292 14.35 -7.15 -1.38
N ILE A 293 13.14 -7.47 -1.79
CA ILE A 293 12.85 -8.26 -3.01
C ILE A 293 13.39 -7.55 -4.26
N ALA A 294 13.13 -6.26 -4.40
CA ALA A 294 13.60 -5.46 -5.52
C ALA A 294 15.14 -5.40 -5.60
N ASN A 295 15.83 -5.26 -4.46
CA ASN A 295 17.27 -5.24 -4.41
C ASN A 295 17.88 -6.60 -4.72
N ASP A 296 17.31 -7.71 -4.26
CA ASP A 296 17.76 -9.05 -4.63
C ASP A 296 17.64 -9.29 -6.14
N LEU A 297 16.52 -8.86 -6.76
CA LEU A 297 16.36 -8.92 -8.22
C LEU A 297 17.44 -8.11 -8.93
N ARG A 298 17.78 -6.92 -8.43
CA ARG A 298 18.84 -6.06 -8.99
C ARG A 298 20.22 -6.74 -8.86
N TRP A 299 20.53 -7.32 -7.71
CA TRP A 299 21.78 -8.05 -7.49
C TRP A 299 21.89 -9.26 -8.41
N MET A 300 20.89 -10.12 -8.46
CA MET A 300 20.92 -11.32 -9.32
C MET A 300 21.00 -10.99 -10.82
N SER A 301 20.44 -9.85 -11.26
CA SER A 301 20.51 -9.40 -12.66
C SER A 301 21.74 -8.56 -12.98
N ALA A 302 22.59 -8.24 -12.00
CA ALA A 302 23.73 -7.34 -12.17
C ALA A 302 24.74 -7.84 -13.21
N GLY A 303 25.20 -6.96 -14.04
CA GLY A 303 26.16 -7.24 -15.11
C GLY A 303 25.56 -7.01 -16.50
N PRO A 304 25.44 -8.01 -17.37
CA PRO A 304 25.45 -9.46 -17.19
C PRO A 304 26.82 -10.16 -17.25
N LEU A 305 27.85 -9.50 -17.67
CA LEU A 305 29.18 -10.13 -17.83
C LEU A 305 30.08 -9.95 -16.60
N ALA A 306 30.16 -8.71 -16.09
CA ALA A 306 31.03 -8.35 -14.97
C ALA A 306 30.35 -8.46 -13.59
N GLY A 307 29.09 -8.81 -13.51
CA GLY A 307 28.34 -8.98 -12.27
C GLY A 307 27.85 -10.42 -12.08
N LEU A 308 26.87 -10.61 -11.17
CA LEU A 308 26.33 -11.92 -10.84
C LEU A 308 25.68 -12.60 -12.06
N GLY A 309 24.79 -11.88 -12.74
CA GLY A 309 24.19 -12.33 -13.99
C GLY A 309 23.41 -13.65 -13.88
N GLU A 310 22.87 -13.98 -12.71
CA GLU A 310 22.13 -15.23 -12.48
C GLU A 310 20.76 -15.24 -13.16
N ILE A 311 20.17 -14.05 -13.30
CA ILE A 311 18.86 -13.87 -13.94
C ILE A 311 18.90 -12.80 -15.01
N GLU A 312 17.94 -12.87 -15.91
CA GLU A 312 17.63 -11.85 -16.90
C GLU A 312 16.20 -11.35 -16.66
N LEU A 313 16.04 -10.04 -16.48
CA LEU A 313 14.75 -9.39 -16.38
C LEU A 313 14.28 -8.92 -17.77
N PRO A 314 12.97 -8.77 -18.01
CA PRO A 314 12.45 -8.27 -19.27
C PRO A 314 13.06 -6.92 -19.68
N ALA A 315 13.47 -6.81 -20.94
CA ALA A 315 13.95 -5.57 -21.53
C ALA A 315 12.74 -4.69 -21.89
N LEU A 316 12.43 -3.70 -21.07
CA LEU A 316 11.21 -2.87 -21.20
C LEU A 316 11.47 -1.55 -21.94
N GLN A 317 12.70 -1.06 -21.87
CA GLN A 317 13.12 0.19 -22.54
C GLN A 317 14.64 0.24 -22.71
N PRO A 318 15.17 1.09 -23.61
CA PRO A 318 16.60 1.37 -23.67
C PRO A 318 17.12 1.87 -22.33
N GLY A 319 18.21 1.29 -21.82
CA GLY A 319 18.73 1.60 -20.48
C GLY A 319 19.69 2.79 -20.43
N SER A 320 20.10 3.32 -21.58
CA SER A 320 21.07 4.42 -21.66
C SER A 320 20.89 5.22 -22.93
N SER A 321 21.11 6.53 -22.85
CA SER A 321 21.11 7.44 -24.00
C SER A 321 22.43 7.37 -24.82
N ILE A 322 23.51 6.83 -24.22
CA ILE A 322 24.85 6.83 -24.82
C ILE A 322 25.53 5.43 -24.91
N MET A 323 24.92 4.41 -24.27
CA MET A 323 25.43 3.03 -24.25
C MET A 323 24.42 2.09 -24.92
N PRO A 324 24.54 1.87 -26.26
CA PRO A 324 23.62 0.98 -26.98
C PRO A 324 23.62 -0.44 -26.40
N GLY A 325 22.42 -1.04 -26.27
CA GLY A 325 22.29 -2.41 -25.77
C GLY A 325 22.27 -2.55 -24.24
N LYS A 326 22.53 -1.48 -23.50
CA LYS A 326 22.39 -1.51 -22.03
C LYS A 326 20.92 -1.55 -21.61
N VAL A 327 20.54 -2.53 -20.80
CA VAL A 327 19.20 -2.69 -20.23
C VAL A 327 19.32 -2.58 -18.71
N ASN A 328 18.49 -1.74 -18.09
CA ASN A 328 18.47 -1.55 -16.64
C ASN A 328 17.30 -2.26 -16.00
N PRO A 329 17.39 -2.66 -14.71
CA PRO A 329 16.30 -3.29 -13.95
C PRO A 329 15.28 -2.23 -13.46
N VAL A 330 14.63 -1.52 -14.41
CA VAL A 330 13.84 -0.31 -14.12
C VAL A 330 12.64 -0.53 -13.21
N ILE A 331 12.02 -1.72 -13.23
CA ILE A 331 10.88 -2.02 -12.34
C ILE A 331 11.34 -2.18 -10.89
N PRO A 332 12.39 -2.96 -10.56
CA PRO A 332 12.99 -2.93 -9.23
C PRO A 332 13.42 -1.54 -8.75
N GLU A 333 13.98 -0.70 -9.63
CA GLU A 333 14.38 0.67 -9.29
C GLU A 333 13.16 1.53 -8.92
N ALA A 334 12.11 1.51 -9.74
CA ALA A 334 10.85 2.20 -9.45
C ALA A 334 10.21 1.72 -8.15
N THR A 335 10.28 0.41 -7.87
CA THR A 335 9.78 -0.18 -6.63
C THR A 335 10.52 0.37 -5.41
N VAL A 336 11.85 0.45 -5.47
CA VAL A 336 12.66 1.01 -4.36
C VAL A 336 12.29 2.46 -4.09
N MET A 337 12.14 3.29 -5.15
CA MET A 337 11.76 4.70 -5.00
C MET A 337 10.36 4.86 -4.40
N ALA A 338 9.37 4.12 -4.90
CA ALA A 338 8.00 4.18 -4.37
C ALA A 338 7.93 3.72 -2.90
N CYS A 339 8.65 2.66 -2.55
CA CYS A 339 8.72 2.17 -1.17
C CYS A 339 9.44 3.16 -0.24
N ALA A 340 10.49 3.82 -0.70
CA ALA A 340 11.15 4.90 0.06
C ALA A 340 10.18 6.05 0.35
N GLN A 341 9.33 6.42 -0.63
CA GLN A 341 8.29 7.42 -0.44
C GLN A 341 7.26 6.98 0.62
N VAL A 342 6.85 5.70 0.62
CA VAL A 342 5.93 5.14 1.65
C VAL A 342 6.54 5.22 3.05
N ILE A 343 7.83 4.99 3.20
CA ILE A 343 8.54 5.19 4.49
C ILE A 343 8.44 6.65 4.93
N GLY A 344 8.61 7.61 4.01
CA GLY A 344 8.42 9.04 4.28
C GLY A 344 6.97 9.37 4.68
N HIS A 345 5.98 8.78 4.01
CA HIS A 345 4.56 8.92 4.35
C HIS A 345 4.27 8.41 5.76
N HIS A 346 4.83 7.26 6.15
CA HIS A 346 4.68 6.73 7.51
C HIS A 346 5.22 7.70 8.56
N THR A 347 6.37 8.31 8.32
CA THR A 347 6.94 9.32 9.22
C THR A 347 6.01 10.53 9.35
N ALA A 348 5.48 11.05 8.23
CA ALA A 348 4.53 12.15 8.24
C ALA A 348 3.25 11.80 9.01
N ILE A 349 2.70 10.59 8.82
CA ILE A 349 1.51 10.11 9.53
C ILE A 349 1.79 9.96 11.03
N THR A 350 2.96 9.46 11.43
CA THR A 350 3.36 9.33 12.83
C THR A 350 3.41 10.69 13.52
N VAL A 351 4.07 11.68 12.89
CA VAL A 351 4.13 13.06 13.41
C VAL A 351 2.73 13.67 13.47
N ALA A 352 1.90 13.48 12.45
CA ALA A 352 0.55 13.98 12.41
C ALA A 352 -0.36 13.30 13.47
N GLY A 353 -0.20 12.00 13.70
CA GLY A 353 -0.95 11.25 14.71
C GLY A 353 -0.75 11.78 16.12
N GLN A 354 0.49 12.14 16.49
CA GLN A 354 0.81 12.68 17.83
C GLN A 354 0.26 14.10 18.08
N THR A 355 -0.22 14.81 17.06
CA THR A 355 -0.70 16.20 17.20
C THR A 355 -2.15 16.32 17.65
N GLY A 356 -2.80 15.22 18.06
CA GLY A 356 -4.12 15.25 18.70
C GLY A 356 -4.05 15.97 20.04
N ASN A 357 -4.82 17.07 20.20
CA ASN A 357 -4.86 17.84 21.42
C ASN A 357 -6.29 17.82 21.98
N PHE A 358 -6.44 17.37 23.21
CA PHE A 358 -7.75 17.21 23.87
C PHE A 358 -8.68 16.36 23.00
N GLN A 359 -9.77 16.89 22.46
CA GLN A 359 -10.83 16.13 21.81
C GLN A 359 -10.77 16.10 20.27
N LEU A 360 -9.69 16.62 19.66
CA LEU A 360 -9.58 16.62 18.20
C LEU A 360 -8.13 16.55 17.71
N ASN A 361 -7.86 15.69 16.73
CA ASN A 361 -6.67 15.78 15.90
C ASN A 361 -6.91 16.79 14.76
N VAL A 362 -5.96 17.71 14.57
CA VAL A 362 -6.08 18.79 13.58
C VAL A 362 -5.07 18.67 12.43
N THR A 363 -4.73 17.43 12.06
CA THR A 363 -3.87 17.11 10.89
C THR A 363 -4.47 16.01 10.02
N LEU A 364 -5.79 15.85 10.06
CA LEU A 364 -6.53 14.78 9.38
C LEU A 364 -6.33 14.74 7.86
N PRO A 365 -6.34 15.89 7.13
CA PRO A 365 -6.09 15.86 5.68
C PRO A 365 -4.69 15.35 5.32
N LEU A 366 -3.67 15.68 6.12
CA LEU A 366 -2.31 15.21 5.94
C LEU A 366 -2.22 13.68 6.13
N ILE A 367 -2.88 13.15 7.17
CA ILE A 367 -2.94 11.70 7.40
C ILE A 367 -3.64 11.01 6.21
N ALA A 368 -4.78 11.54 5.77
CA ALA A 368 -5.55 10.95 4.69
C ALA A 368 -4.76 10.85 3.37
N VAL A 369 -4.10 11.92 2.95
CA VAL A 369 -3.35 11.92 1.70
C VAL A 369 -2.18 10.95 1.75
N ASN A 370 -1.36 11.00 2.81
CA ASN A 370 -0.18 10.14 2.92
C ASN A 370 -0.58 8.64 3.02
N LEU A 371 -1.66 8.33 3.72
CA LEU A 371 -2.13 6.95 3.86
C LEU A 371 -2.65 6.39 2.52
N LEU A 372 -3.49 7.15 1.81
CA LEU A 372 -4.05 6.72 0.53
C LEU A 372 -2.99 6.64 -0.57
N ASP A 373 -2.07 7.59 -0.65
CA ASP A 373 -0.95 7.56 -1.59
C ASP A 373 -0.05 6.35 -1.32
N GLY A 374 0.27 6.08 -0.05
CA GLY A 374 1.05 4.91 0.35
C GLY A 374 0.39 3.59 -0.07
N ILE A 375 -0.92 3.43 0.14
CA ILE A 375 -1.69 2.25 -0.30
C ILE A 375 -1.62 2.12 -1.83
N GLY A 376 -1.84 3.21 -2.56
CA GLY A 376 -1.81 3.25 -4.02
C GLY A 376 -0.44 2.89 -4.60
N LEU A 377 0.63 3.48 -4.07
CA LEU A 377 2.01 3.20 -4.48
C LEU A 377 2.35 1.72 -4.30
N LEU A 378 2.08 1.14 -3.12
CA LEU A 378 2.38 -0.26 -2.84
C LEU A 378 1.56 -1.21 -3.71
N ALA A 379 0.29 -0.91 -3.97
CA ALA A 379 -0.55 -1.69 -4.87
C ALA A 379 0.01 -1.70 -6.29
N ASN A 380 0.40 -0.54 -6.81
CA ASN A 380 0.89 -0.39 -8.17
C ASN A 380 2.25 -1.07 -8.36
N VAL A 381 3.22 -0.86 -7.46
CA VAL A 381 4.54 -1.50 -7.59
C VAL A 381 4.47 -3.01 -7.39
N SER A 382 3.53 -3.52 -6.57
CA SER A 382 3.29 -4.95 -6.44
C SER A 382 2.82 -5.59 -7.75
N ARG A 383 1.91 -4.92 -8.49
CA ARG A 383 1.49 -5.36 -9.83
C ARG A 383 2.64 -5.28 -10.83
N LEU A 384 3.38 -4.17 -10.84
CA LEU A 384 4.54 -4.01 -11.74
C LEU A 384 5.60 -5.06 -11.50
N LEU A 385 5.94 -5.39 -10.26
CA LEU A 385 6.86 -6.48 -9.93
C LEU A 385 6.34 -7.81 -10.47
N ALA A 386 5.05 -8.11 -10.26
CA ALA A 386 4.45 -9.35 -10.74
C ALA A 386 4.53 -9.45 -12.27
N ASP A 387 4.02 -8.46 -12.98
CA ASP A 387 3.76 -8.53 -14.41
C ASP A 387 4.98 -8.24 -15.26
N SER A 388 5.77 -7.25 -14.84
CA SER A 388 6.87 -6.69 -15.64
C SER A 388 8.27 -7.11 -15.18
N ALA A 389 8.39 -7.82 -14.05
CA ALA A 389 9.65 -8.37 -13.57
C ALA A 389 9.58 -9.89 -13.41
N ILE A 390 8.79 -10.39 -12.44
CA ILE A 390 8.77 -11.81 -12.04
C ILE A 390 8.21 -12.72 -13.14
N ALA A 391 7.10 -12.35 -13.78
CA ALA A 391 6.48 -13.19 -14.81
C ALA A 391 7.45 -13.51 -15.96
N GLY A 392 8.19 -12.53 -16.42
CA GLY A 392 9.14 -12.64 -17.52
C GLY A 392 10.59 -12.98 -17.14
N LEU A 393 10.88 -13.15 -15.84
CA LEU A 393 12.21 -13.50 -15.33
C LEU A 393 12.70 -14.80 -15.97
N LYS A 394 13.95 -14.80 -16.45
CA LYS A 394 14.67 -15.98 -16.95
C LYS A 394 15.88 -16.25 -16.07
N VAL A 395 16.17 -17.51 -15.78
CA VAL A 395 17.39 -17.90 -15.09
C VAL A 395 18.45 -18.27 -16.14
N ARG A 396 19.68 -17.84 -15.93
CA ARG A 396 20.84 -18.26 -16.74
C ARG A 396 21.42 -19.52 -16.09
N GLU A 397 20.81 -20.65 -16.41
CA GLU A 397 21.09 -21.94 -15.75
C GLU A 397 22.54 -22.37 -15.90
N ASP A 398 23.17 -22.13 -17.06
CA ASP A 398 24.57 -22.38 -17.33
C ASP A 398 25.49 -21.62 -16.36
N ARG A 399 25.25 -20.32 -16.19
CA ARG A 399 26.03 -19.47 -15.27
C ARG A 399 25.81 -19.84 -13.81
N VAL A 400 24.58 -20.14 -13.46
CA VAL A 400 24.24 -20.60 -12.10
C VAL A 400 24.93 -21.93 -11.80
N ALA A 401 24.92 -22.88 -12.71
CA ALA A 401 25.56 -24.18 -12.57
C ALA A 401 27.11 -24.05 -12.48
N GLU A 402 27.72 -23.20 -13.34
CA GLU A 402 29.16 -22.94 -13.26
C GLU A 402 29.58 -22.36 -11.90
N ALA A 403 28.87 -21.34 -11.42
CA ALA A 403 29.16 -20.73 -10.12
C ALA A 403 28.97 -21.75 -8.96
N LEU A 404 27.93 -22.57 -9.03
CA LEU A 404 27.65 -23.59 -8.04
C LEU A 404 28.74 -24.67 -8.00
N ALA A 405 29.21 -25.15 -9.16
CA ALA A 405 30.27 -26.16 -9.24
C ALA A 405 31.61 -25.68 -8.64
N ARG A 406 31.88 -24.39 -8.69
CA ARG A 406 33.07 -23.75 -8.11
C ARG A 406 32.92 -23.33 -6.67
N ASN A 407 31.73 -23.47 -6.10
CA ASN A 407 31.47 -23.02 -4.71
C ASN A 407 32.19 -23.92 -3.70
N PRO A 408 33.28 -23.46 -3.06
CA PRO A 408 34.07 -24.30 -2.15
C PRO A 408 33.33 -24.61 -0.84
N ILE A 409 32.27 -23.87 -0.53
CA ILE A 409 31.47 -24.03 0.70
C ILE A 409 30.66 -25.36 0.70
N LEU A 410 30.44 -25.95 -0.49
CA LEU A 410 29.80 -27.27 -0.61
C LEU A 410 30.55 -28.33 0.19
N VAL A 411 31.85 -28.19 0.44
CA VAL A 411 32.65 -29.07 1.29
C VAL A 411 32.08 -29.21 2.71
N THR A 412 31.28 -28.28 3.18
CA THR A 412 30.58 -28.32 4.48
C THR A 412 29.81 -29.63 4.65
N ALA A 413 29.30 -30.23 3.58
CA ALA A 413 28.64 -31.51 3.59
C ALA A 413 29.56 -32.68 3.99
N LEU A 414 30.87 -32.52 3.86
CA LEU A 414 31.88 -33.52 4.23
C LEU A 414 32.30 -33.41 5.69
N ASN A 415 32.01 -32.30 6.38
CA ASN A 415 32.45 -32.08 7.80
C ASN A 415 32.16 -33.28 8.73
N PRO A 416 30.98 -33.91 8.67
CA PRO A 416 30.66 -35.03 9.54
C PRO A 416 31.52 -36.28 9.29
N ILE A 417 32.14 -36.39 8.12
CA ILE A 417 32.86 -37.59 7.67
C ILE A 417 34.38 -37.39 7.81
N ILE A 418 34.90 -36.27 7.30
CA ILE A 418 36.36 -36.02 7.24
C ILE A 418 36.84 -35.01 8.29
N GLY A 419 35.93 -34.44 9.08
CA GLY A 419 36.21 -33.39 10.07
C GLY A 419 36.37 -31.99 9.51
N TYR A 420 36.16 -31.00 10.35
CA TYR A 420 36.14 -29.58 9.94
C TYR A 420 37.50 -29.09 9.38
N GLU A 421 38.60 -29.45 10.01
CA GLU A 421 39.94 -28.98 9.59
C GLU A 421 40.30 -29.45 8.18
N LYS A 422 40.05 -30.73 7.89
CA LYS A 422 40.31 -31.29 6.57
C LYS A 422 39.40 -30.70 5.50
N ALA A 423 38.14 -30.54 5.83
CA ALA A 423 37.19 -29.87 4.93
C ALA A 423 37.59 -28.40 4.66
N ALA A 424 38.01 -27.67 5.68
CA ALA A 424 38.51 -26.29 5.54
C ALA A 424 39.78 -26.19 4.68
N ALA A 425 40.71 -27.19 4.77
CA ALA A 425 41.87 -27.24 3.91
C ALA A 425 41.51 -27.48 2.44
N ILE A 426 40.57 -28.38 2.17
CA ILE A 426 40.01 -28.63 0.82
C ILE A 426 39.35 -27.35 0.25
N ALA A 427 38.50 -26.67 1.05
CA ALA A 427 37.86 -25.42 0.61
C ALA A 427 38.90 -24.35 0.26
N LYS A 428 39.89 -24.12 1.10
CA LYS A 428 40.96 -23.14 0.85
C LYS A 428 41.76 -23.45 -0.38
N ARG A 429 42.08 -24.73 -0.62
CA ARG A 429 42.82 -25.19 -1.78
C ARG A 429 41.97 -25.00 -3.07
N ALA A 430 40.71 -25.45 -3.05
CA ALA A 430 39.78 -25.26 -4.18
C ALA A 430 39.65 -23.79 -4.58
N TYR A 431 39.46 -22.90 -3.58
CA TYR A 431 39.39 -21.46 -3.80
C TYR A 431 40.69 -20.89 -4.40
N LYS A 432 41.86 -21.24 -3.83
CA LYS A 432 43.17 -20.75 -4.30
C LYS A 432 43.48 -21.22 -5.70
N GLU A 433 43.17 -22.46 -6.03
CA GLU A 433 43.44 -23.07 -7.33
C GLU A 433 42.33 -22.78 -8.38
N GLN A 434 41.23 -22.14 -7.95
CA GLN A 434 40.05 -21.87 -8.80
C GLN A 434 39.50 -23.15 -9.44
N ARG A 435 39.50 -24.25 -8.71
CA ARG A 435 39.04 -25.59 -9.13
C ARG A 435 37.71 -25.94 -8.48
N PRO A 436 36.89 -26.81 -9.12
CA PRO A 436 35.73 -27.40 -8.49
C PRO A 436 36.10 -28.12 -7.19
N VAL A 437 35.26 -27.98 -6.16
CA VAL A 437 35.52 -28.61 -4.85
C VAL A 437 35.58 -30.14 -4.95
N LEU A 438 34.83 -30.73 -5.85
CA LEU A 438 34.85 -32.18 -6.11
C LEU A 438 36.24 -32.67 -6.51
N ASP A 439 36.94 -31.96 -7.42
CA ASP A 439 38.22 -32.35 -7.93
C ASP A 439 39.29 -32.34 -6.81
N VAL A 440 39.26 -31.30 -6.00
CA VAL A 440 40.18 -31.19 -4.84
C VAL A 440 39.85 -32.21 -3.73
N ALA A 441 38.54 -32.46 -3.53
CA ALA A 441 38.10 -33.47 -2.54
C ALA A 441 38.49 -34.90 -2.95
N LEU A 442 38.49 -35.21 -4.26
CA LEU A 442 38.98 -36.48 -4.76
C LEU A 442 40.45 -36.74 -4.43
N GLU A 443 41.25 -35.68 -4.46
CA GLU A 443 42.70 -35.78 -4.13
C GLU A 443 42.95 -35.87 -2.63
N ASP A 444 42.19 -35.11 -1.80
CA ASP A 444 42.58 -34.86 -0.42
C ASP A 444 41.66 -35.54 0.63
N SER A 445 40.41 -35.97 0.26
CA SER A 445 39.46 -36.48 1.24
C SER A 445 39.71 -37.91 1.69
N GLY A 446 40.19 -38.75 0.77
CA GLY A 446 40.31 -40.20 0.97
C GLY A 446 38.99 -40.95 0.70
N LEU A 447 37.97 -40.29 0.20
CA LEU A 447 36.70 -40.87 -0.19
C LEU A 447 36.71 -41.21 -1.69
N ASP A 448 35.91 -42.17 -2.13
CA ASP A 448 35.79 -42.49 -3.51
C ASP A 448 34.90 -41.47 -4.27
N GLU A 449 35.00 -41.45 -5.59
CA GLU A 449 34.32 -40.50 -6.44
C GLU A 449 32.77 -40.62 -6.34
N ALA A 450 32.24 -41.85 -6.26
CA ALA A 450 30.80 -42.07 -6.20
C ALA A 450 30.22 -41.52 -4.90
N GLU A 451 30.92 -41.73 -3.79
CA GLU A 451 30.54 -41.21 -2.48
C GLU A 451 30.64 -39.69 -2.45
N LEU A 452 31.69 -39.09 -2.97
CA LEU A 452 31.87 -37.63 -3.03
C LEU A 452 30.80 -36.98 -3.91
N ARG A 453 30.47 -37.55 -5.07
CA ARG A 453 29.37 -37.04 -5.93
C ARG A 453 28.03 -37.11 -5.21
N ARG A 454 27.78 -38.14 -4.42
CA ARG A 454 26.53 -38.24 -3.64
C ARG A 454 26.49 -37.21 -2.49
N LEU A 455 27.60 -37.02 -1.77
CA LEU A 455 27.66 -36.12 -0.61
C LEU A 455 27.67 -34.64 -1.02
N LEU A 456 28.30 -34.33 -2.14
CA LEU A 456 28.43 -32.98 -2.67
C LEU A 456 27.31 -32.64 -3.67
N ASP A 457 26.30 -33.53 -3.86
CA ASP A 457 25.16 -33.22 -4.74
C ASP A 457 24.40 -31.99 -4.24
N PRO A 458 24.49 -30.84 -4.95
CA PRO A 458 23.85 -29.63 -4.52
C PRO A 458 22.34 -29.76 -4.35
N THR A 459 21.69 -30.62 -5.13
CA THR A 459 20.25 -30.87 -5.06
C THR A 459 19.86 -31.52 -3.73
N ALA A 460 20.61 -32.56 -3.33
CA ALA A 460 20.41 -33.23 -2.05
C ALA A 460 20.59 -32.26 -0.86
N LEU A 461 21.55 -31.33 -0.96
CA LEU A 461 21.83 -30.36 0.08
C LEU A 461 20.71 -29.32 0.27
N THR A 462 19.86 -29.09 -0.70
CA THR A 462 18.72 -28.18 -0.56
C THR A 462 17.60 -28.75 0.30
N ALA A 463 17.57 -30.04 0.56
CA ALA A 463 16.55 -30.70 1.38
C ALA A 463 16.79 -30.50 2.89
N GLY A 464 17.98 -30.10 3.27
CA GLY A 464 18.37 -29.96 4.68
C GLY A 464 18.45 -31.30 5.42
N GLY A 465 18.37 -31.26 6.75
CA GLY A 465 18.41 -32.44 7.61
C GLY A 465 19.82 -33.00 7.87
N ILE A 466 19.91 -34.04 8.69
CA ILE A 466 21.16 -34.73 9.00
C ILE A 466 21.41 -35.76 7.89
N GLN A 467 22.47 -35.59 7.11
CA GLN A 467 22.88 -36.60 6.12
C GLN A 467 23.30 -37.88 6.86
N ALA A 468 22.81 -39.04 6.40
CA ALA A 468 23.09 -40.33 7.03
C ALA A 468 24.61 -40.57 7.10
N GLY A 469 25.15 -40.62 8.31
CA GLY A 469 26.59 -40.79 8.64
C GLY A 469 27.21 -39.67 9.45
N GLY A 470 26.53 -38.57 9.74
CA GLY A 470 27.05 -37.43 10.47
C GLY A 470 26.74 -37.43 11.96
N GLY A 471 27.72 -37.72 12.79
CA GLY A 471 27.69 -37.35 14.18
C GLY A 471 27.74 -35.84 14.33
N GLY A 472 26.87 -35.31 15.22
CA GLY A 472 26.71 -34.00 15.76
C GLY A 472 27.46 -32.81 15.14
N ALA A 473 26.72 -31.92 14.49
CA ALA A 473 27.14 -30.55 14.34
C ALA A 473 27.08 -29.87 15.72
N GLY A 474 28.20 -29.87 16.40
CA GLY A 474 28.38 -29.06 17.60
C GLY A 474 28.72 -27.61 17.21
N GLY A 475 27.95 -26.68 17.76
CA GLY A 475 28.29 -25.34 18.10
C GLY A 475 28.42 -24.28 17.04
#